data_a227fe282100945be050215c874e46a7
#
_entry.id   a227fe282100945be050215c874e46a7
#
_cell.length_a   1.000
_cell.length_b   1.000
_cell.length_c   1.000
_cell.angle_alpha   90.00
_cell.angle_beta   90.00
_cell.angle_gamma   90.00
#
_symmetry.space_group_name_H-M   'P 1'
#
loop_
_entity.id
_entity.type
_entity.pdbx_description
1 polymer ?
#
loop_
_entity_poly.entity_id
_entity_poly.type
_entity_poly.pdbx_seq_one_letter_code
_entity_poly.pdbx_strand_id
1 'polypeptide(L)'
;MRKTSVLVCGSGFGKIYLNAISKMDDFYISGILGSGSKRTKVLADKLGVPYFKDVNDDRIIADLACVIIPNSGAGGRGFEVAKSLLKRGISVLLEHPVHEKEILECLKVAKDNGFMINPFYRYTQPFLDFLEILVELKKQSNIVNMSLECSINVLYDGIDMLSCCLNSISSWVLGDVSDLRNLDVKDKICDTVLVSEIGNTPVTFKINRNVDKYDADHPMHLYHRIEATFSNGRLCLVNTNGPIVWLPFIELPRDSNNLLSFDNNNEALKIPTATVIGSSVAPSILNTFEEIWINAVKRAIVELNNQDRNSKLSNVQSQIFVSRLWSDICKKIGYTNQVEYHKVGDTKKIHENLMKKYQK
;
A
#
# COMPACT_ATOMS: atom_id res chain seq x y z
N MET A 1 -14.04 -30.10 5.13
CA MET A 1 -14.20 -29.36 3.84
C MET A 1 -12.96 -29.61 2.98
N ARG A 2 -13.05 -29.56 1.66
CA ARG A 2 -11.88 -29.64 0.75
C ARG A 2 -11.07 -28.33 0.92
N LYS A 3 -9.74 -28.45 1.11
CA LYS A 3 -8.86 -27.27 1.15
C LYS A 3 -8.72 -26.65 -0.25
N THR A 4 -8.63 -25.33 -0.31
CA THR A 4 -8.40 -24.58 -1.56
C THR A 4 -6.93 -24.69 -1.98
N SER A 5 -6.70 -25.11 -3.20
CA SER A 5 -5.35 -25.24 -3.78
C SER A 5 -4.85 -23.92 -4.35
N VAL A 6 -3.62 -23.50 -3.99
CA VAL A 6 -3.05 -22.21 -4.38
C VAL A 6 -1.73 -22.42 -5.12
N LEU A 7 -1.67 -21.94 -6.36
CA LEU A 7 -0.44 -21.80 -7.13
C LEU A 7 0.23 -20.46 -6.80
N VAL A 8 1.53 -20.47 -6.48
CA VAL A 8 2.29 -19.23 -6.26
C VAL A 8 3.22 -18.97 -7.45
N CYS A 9 3.01 -17.84 -8.14
CA CYS A 9 3.78 -17.46 -9.32
C CYS A 9 4.77 -16.34 -8.96
N GLY A 10 6.07 -16.68 -8.96
CA GLY A 10 7.15 -15.80 -8.50
C GLY A 10 7.65 -16.14 -7.11
N SER A 11 8.96 -16.07 -6.88
CA SER A 11 9.60 -16.48 -5.63
C SER A 11 10.40 -15.38 -4.93
N GLY A 12 10.43 -14.16 -5.45
CA GLY A 12 11.01 -13.00 -4.76
C GLY A 12 10.15 -12.63 -3.55
N PHE A 13 9.29 -11.66 -3.71
CA PHE A 13 8.27 -11.28 -2.73
C PHE A 13 7.25 -12.41 -2.46
N GLY A 14 7.07 -13.35 -3.41
CA GLY A 14 6.23 -14.53 -3.25
C GLY A 14 6.56 -15.43 -2.06
N LYS A 15 7.74 -15.30 -1.41
CA LYS A 15 8.05 -15.98 -0.15
C LYS A 15 7.09 -15.60 0.98
N ILE A 16 6.61 -14.36 1.00
CA ILE A 16 5.64 -13.90 1.99
C ILE A 16 4.30 -14.60 1.77
N TYR A 17 3.89 -14.76 0.50
CA TYR A 17 2.69 -15.52 0.13
C TYR A 17 2.78 -16.99 0.51
N LEU A 18 3.91 -17.64 0.22
CA LEU A 18 4.14 -19.02 0.62
C LEU A 18 4.05 -19.20 2.14
N ASN A 19 4.65 -18.28 2.90
CA ASN A 19 4.58 -18.29 4.36
C ASN A 19 3.15 -18.02 4.88
N ALA A 20 2.42 -17.11 4.23
CA ALA A 20 1.03 -16.83 4.59
C ALA A 20 0.14 -18.06 4.37
N ILE A 21 0.21 -18.68 3.19
CA ILE A 21 -0.60 -19.84 2.82
C ILE A 21 -0.30 -21.04 3.74
N SER A 22 0.98 -21.26 4.07
CA SER A 22 1.38 -22.36 4.98
C SER A 22 0.82 -22.23 6.40
N LYS A 23 0.32 -21.05 6.78
CA LYS A 23 -0.31 -20.73 8.07
C LYS A 23 -1.85 -20.61 7.96
N MET A 24 -2.46 -21.08 6.87
CA MET A 24 -3.91 -21.05 6.63
C MET A 24 -4.44 -22.49 6.57
N ASP A 25 -5.33 -22.85 7.48
CA ASP A 25 -5.83 -24.24 7.61
C ASP A 25 -6.68 -24.69 6.41
N ASP A 26 -7.39 -23.75 5.76
CA ASP A 26 -8.30 -24.03 4.65
C ASP A 26 -7.61 -23.98 3.28
N PHE A 27 -6.30 -23.71 3.22
CA PHE A 27 -5.53 -23.56 1.99
C PHE A 27 -4.30 -24.47 1.99
N TYR A 28 -3.78 -24.77 0.79
CA TYR A 28 -2.49 -25.41 0.63
C TYR A 28 -1.80 -24.98 -0.67
N ILE A 29 -0.47 -25.05 -0.69
CA ILE A 29 0.34 -24.70 -1.85
C ILE A 29 0.30 -25.88 -2.82
N SER A 30 -0.30 -25.71 -4.02
CA SER A 30 -0.36 -26.75 -5.05
C SER A 30 0.88 -26.77 -5.96
N GLY A 31 1.69 -25.71 -5.94
CA GLY A 31 2.93 -25.62 -6.70
C GLY A 31 3.50 -24.20 -6.75
N ILE A 32 4.68 -24.10 -7.31
CA ILE A 32 5.36 -22.83 -7.55
C ILE A 32 5.66 -22.69 -9.04
N LEU A 33 5.23 -21.59 -9.66
CA LEU A 33 5.60 -21.21 -11.03
C LEU A 33 6.74 -20.19 -10.97
N GLY A 34 7.82 -20.43 -11.72
CA GLY A 34 8.96 -19.51 -11.80
C GLY A 34 9.74 -19.62 -13.10
N SER A 35 10.56 -18.62 -13.40
CA SER A 35 11.30 -18.47 -14.67
C SER A 35 12.50 -19.42 -14.87
N GLY A 36 12.69 -20.41 -14.01
CA GLY A 36 13.81 -21.36 -14.14
C GLY A 36 14.96 -21.14 -13.16
N SER A 37 14.85 -20.18 -12.23
CA SER A 37 15.93 -19.92 -11.28
C SER A 37 16.16 -21.10 -10.33
N LYS A 38 17.44 -21.42 -10.07
CA LYS A 38 17.87 -22.47 -9.14
C LYS A 38 17.26 -22.26 -7.74
N ARG A 39 17.17 -20.99 -7.32
CA ARG A 39 16.58 -20.57 -6.02
C ARG A 39 15.12 -21.00 -5.90
N THR A 40 14.31 -20.78 -6.94
CA THR A 40 12.89 -21.14 -6.93
C THR A 40 12.69 -22.65 -6.89
N LYS A 41 13.51 -23.41 -7.64
CA LYS A 41 13.47 -24.88 -7.61
C LYS A 41 13.80 -25.41 -6.21
N VAL A 42 14.89 -24.95 -5.60
CA VAL A 42 15.27 -25.34 -4.23
C VAL A 42 14.17 -25.01 -3.22
N LEU A 43 13.49 -23.89 -3.40
CA LEU A 43 12.36 -23.52 -2.53
C LEU A 43 11.17 -24.47 -2.69
N ALA A 44 10.83 -24.86 -3.91
CA ALA A 44 9.77 -25.85 -4.18
C ALA A 44 10.12 -27.22 -3.59
N ASP A 45 11.35 -27.67 -3.80
CA ASP A 45 11.87 -28.94 -3.25
C ASP A 45 11.80 -28.93 -1.70
N LYS A 46 12.18 -27.81 -1.06
CA LYS A 46 12.12 -27.66 0.40
C LYS A 46 10.68 -27.71 0.94
N LEU A 47 9.72 -27.20 0.18
CA LEU A 47 8.29 -27.21 0.55
C LEU A 47 7.59 -28.51 0.14
N GLY A 48 8.25 -29.40 -0.60
CA GLY A 48 7.66 -30.64 -1.10
C GLY A 48 6.55 -30.43 -2.12
N VAL A 49 6.61 -29.34 -2.91
CA VAL A 49 5.57 -28.98 -3.89
C VAL A 49 6.11 -28.99 -5.31
N PRO A 50 5.26 -29.23 -6.33
CA PRO A 50 5.65 -29.18 -7.73
C PRO A 50 6.25 -27.84 -8.14
N TYR A 51 7.27 -27.87 -9.01
CA TYR A 51 7.85 -26.69 -9.63
C TYR A 51 7.53 -26.66 -11.13
N PHE A 52 6.98 -25.55 -11.60
CA PHE A 52 6.61 -25.31 -12.99
C PHE A 52 7.45 -24.18 -13.58
N LYS A 53 7.79 -24.29 -14.87
CA LYS A 53 8.49 -23.24 -15.63
C LYS A 53 7.60 -22.59 -16.67
N ASP A 54 6.55 -23.28 -17.07
CA ASP A 54 5.59 -22.84 -18.08
C ASP A 54 4.19 -22.75 -17.46
N VAL A 55 3.52 -21.63 -17.65
CA VAL A 55 2.14 -21.41 -17.22
C VAL A 55 1.13 -22.33 -17.93
N ASN A 56 1.53 -22.86 -19.08
CA ASN A 56 0.70 -23.78 -19.88
C ASN A 56 0.95 -25.26 -19.53
N ASP A 57 1.78 -25.56 -18.54
CA ASP A 57 2.01 -26.94 -18.10
C ASP A 57 0.69 -27.56 -17.60
N ASP A 58 0.25 -28.64 -18.25
CA ASP A 58 -1.03 -29.31 -17.96
C ASP A 58 -1.12 -29.89 -16.54
N ARG A 59 0.01 -30.11 -15.89
CA ARG A 59 0.08 -30.55 -14.49
C ARG A 59 -0.28 -29.47 -13.48
N ILE A 60 -0.38 -28.21 -13.91
CA ILE A 60 -0.86 -27.13 -13.01
C ILE A 60 -2.34 -27.35 -12.76
N ILE A 61 -2.68 -27.71 -11.53
CA ILE A 61 -4.04 -27.82 -11.01
C ILE A 61 -4.11 -26.94 -9.77
N ALA A 62 -4.95 -25.89 -9.82
CA ALA A 62 -5.14 -24.96 -8.73
C ALA A 62 -6.55 -24.36 -8.79
N ASP A 63 -7.13 -24.08 -7.62
CA ASP A 63 -8.38 -23.33 -7.50
C ASP A 63 -8.10 -21.82 -7.62
N LEU A 64 -6.93 -21.39 -7.10
CA LEU A 64 -6.50 -20.00 -7.03
C LEU A 64 -5.00 -19.88 -7.36
N ALA A 65 -4.60 -18.79 -7.97
CA ALA A 65 -3.20 -18.43 -8.18
C ALA A 65 -2.89 -17.03 -7.65
N CYS A 66 -1.80 -16.92 -6.90
CA CYS A 66 -1.21 -15.63 -6.55
C CYS A 66 -0.07 -15.34 -7.55
N VAL A 67 -0.21 -14.28 -8.33
CA VAL A 67 0.75 -13.88 -9.36
C VAL A 67 1.57 -12.70 -8.85
N ILE A 68 2.77 -13.00 -8.33
CA ILE A 68 3.72 -12.06 -7.73
C ILE A 68 4.92 -11.89 -8.69
N ILE A 69 4.61 -11.71 -9.95
CA ILE A 69 5.57 -11.43 -11.01
C ILE A 69 5.31 -9.99 -11.45
N PRO A 70 6.34 -9.13 -11.58
CA PRO A 70 6.15 -7.77 -12.05
C PRO A 70 5.34 -7.72 -13.35
N ASN A 71 4.44 -6.74 -13.48
CA ASN A 71 3.65 -6.48 -14.68
C ASN A 71 4.43 -5.62 -15.68
N SER A 72 3.84 -5.28 -16.83
CA SER A 72 4.52 -4.54 -17.90
C SER A 72 5.08 -3.19 -17.44
N GLY A 73 4.36 -2.47 -16.56
CA GLY A 73 4.80 -1.20 -15.97
C GLY A 73 6.09 -1.30 -15.16
N ALA A 74 6.44 -2.49 -14.69
CA ALA A 74 7.69 -2.79 -13.99
C ALA A 74 8.60 -3.74 -14.80
N GLY A 75 8.39 -3.84 -16.12
CA GLY A 75 9.23 -4.61 -17.05
C GLY A 75 9.06 -6.13 -16.96
N GLY A 76 7.98 -6.62 -16.38
CA GLY A 76 7.71 -8.05 -16.20
C GLY A 76 6.57 -8.58 -17.06
N ARG A 77 6.19 -9.84 -16.84
CA ARG A 77 5.17 -10.58 -17.58
C ARG A 77 4.05 -11.11 -16.67
N GLY A 78 3.83 -10.51 -15.52
CA GLY A 78 2.83 -10.95 -14.54
C GLY A 78 1.41 -10.96 -15.13
N PHE A 79 1.08 -9.94 -15.90
CA PHE A 79 -0.20 -9.83 -16.58
C PHE A 79 -0.47 -11.00 -17.54
N GLU A 80 0.51 -11.41 -18.40
CA GLU A 80 0.33 -12.51 -19.33
C GLU A 80 0.14 -13.85 -18.60
N VAL A 81 0.87 -14.04 -17.51
CA VAL A 81 0.71 -15.23 -16.63
C VAL A 81 -0.69 -15.24 -16.01
N ALA A 82 -1.14 -14.11 -15.43
CA ALA A 82 -2.48 -13.97 -14.87
C ALA A 82 -3.56 -14.29 -15.90
N LYS A 83 -3.46 -13.68 -17.10
CA LYS A 83 -4.38 -13.89 -18.21
C LYS A 83 -4.45 -15.35 -18.66
N SER A 84 -3.31 -16.04 -18.70
CA SER A 84 -3.25 -17.47 -19.08
C SER A 84 -3.92 -18.35 -18.02
N LEU A 85 -3.70 -18.09 -16.74
CA LEU A 85 -4.33 -18.84 -15.64
C LEU A 85 -5.85 -18.62 -15.59
N LEU A 86 -6.30 -17.38 -15.76
CA LEU A 86 -7.74 -17.07 -15.86
C LEU A 86 -8.44 -17.78 -17.00
N LYS A 87 -7.80 -17.89 -18.19
CA LYS A 87 -8.32 -18.67 -19.32
C LYS A 87 -8.47 -20.16 -19.02
N ARG A 88 -7.66 -20.69 -18.10
CA ARG A 88 -7.73 -22.07 -17.64
C ARG A 88 -8.73 -22.31 -16.51
N GLY A 89 -9.48 -21.28 -16.11
CA GLY A 89 -10.49 -21.39 -15.06
C GLY A 89 -9.93 -21.25 -13.65
N ILE A 90 -8.71 -20.76 -13.48
CA ILE A 90 -8.07 -20.53 -12.18
C ILE A 90 -8.33 -19.10 -11.74
N SER A 91 -8.84 -18.90 -10.54
CA SER A 91 -9.00 -17.56 -9.94
C SER A 91 -7.63 -16.92 -9.69
N VAL A 92 -7.50 -15.60 -9.87
CA VAL A 92 -6.19 -14.92 -9.79
C VAL A 92 -6.20 -13.72 -8.86
N LEU A 93 -5.27 -13.72 -7.92
CA LEU A 93 -4.80 -12.55 -7.17
C LEU A 93 -3.54 -12.03 -7.87
N LEU A 94 -3.64 -10.85 -8.52
CA LEU A 94 -2.54 -10.25 -9.28
C LEU A 94 -1.90 -9.12 -8.48
N GLU A 95 -0.59 -9.18 -8.31
CA GLU A 95 0.18 -8.14 -7.61
C GLU A 95 0.25 -6.85 -8.42
N HIS A 96 0.15 -5.73 -7.72
CA HIS A 96 0.28 -4.38 -8.28
C HIS A 96 1.76 -4.02 -8.63
N PRO A 97 2.03 -2.90 -9.34
CA PRO A 97 1.09 -2.07 -10.08
C PRO A 97 0.61 -2.74 -11.36
N VAL A 98 -0.63 -2.47 -11.77
CA VAL A 98 -1.22 -3.03 -12.98
C VAL A 98 -1.84 -1.90 -13.81
N HIS A 99 -1.55 -1.82 -15.10
CA HIS A 99 -2.16 -0.84 -15.97
C HIS A 99 -3.63 -1.16 -16.28
N GLU A 100 -4.45 -0.12 -16.43
CA GLU A 100 -5.88 -0.26 -16.74
C GLU A 100 -6.17 -1.26 -17.87
N LYS A 101 -5.41 -1.19 -18.98
CA LYS A 101 -5.59 -2.10 -20.13
C LYS A 101 -5.40 -3.56 -19.73
N GLU A 102 -4.40 -3.84 -18.90
CA GLU A 102 -4.11 -5.19 -18.40
C GLU A 102 -5.23 -5.69 -17.48
N ILE A 103 -5.74 -4.80 -16.58
CA ILE A 103 -6.89 -5.11 -15.71
C ILE A 103 -8.11 -5.49 -16.56
N LEU A 104 -8.44 -4.66 -17.56
CA LEU A 104 -9.58 -4.90 -18.45
C LEU A 104 -9.44 -6.19 -19.27
N GLU A 105 -8.23 -6.51 -19.75
CA GLU A 105 -7.98 -7.75 -20.47
C GLU A 105 -8.10 -8.98 -19.57
N CYS A 106 -7.62 -8.93 -18.34
CA CYS A 106 -7.82 -9.99 -17.35
C CYS A 106 -9.32 -10.16 -17.03
N LEU A 107 -10.05 -9.07 -16.79
CA LEU A 107 -11.48 -9.13 -16.50
C LEU A 107 -12.28 -9.80 -17.64
N LYS A 108 -11.96 -9.49 -18.91
CA LYS A 108 -12.62 -10.10 -20.09
C LYS A 108 -12.48 -11.63 -20.13
N VAL A 109 -11.35 -12.17 -19.67
CA VAL A 109 -11.08 -13.61 -19.69
C VAL A 109 -11.44 -14.31 -18.38
N ALA A 110 -11.58 -13.58 -17.28
CA ALA A 110 -11.90 -14.14 -15.97
C ALA A 110 -13.27 -14.80 -15.93
N LYS A 111 -14.24 -14.27 -16.70
CA LYS A 111 -15.64 -14.78 -16.71
C LYS A 111 -16.18 -14.91 -15.27
N ASP A 112 -16.51 -16.14 -14.87
CA ASP A 112 -17.03 -16.45 -13.53
C ASP A 112 -15.93 -16.68 -12.48
N ASN A 113 -14.67 -16.82 -12.91
CA ASN A 113 -13.56 -16.98 -11.96
C ASN A 113 -13.29 -15.69 -11.18
N GLY A 114 -12.80 -15.82 -9.96
CA GLY A 114 -12.34 -14.70 -9.16
C GLY A 114 -11.15 -13.99 -9.85
N PHE A 115 -11.18 -12.66 -9.82
CA PHE A 115 -10.05 -11.85 -10.27
C PHE A 115 -9.95 -10.60 -9.40
N MET A 116 -8.80 -10.38 -8.79
CA MET A 116 -8.54 -9.26 -7.91
C MET A 116 -7.12 -8.75 -8.07
N ILE A 117 -6.95 -7.43 -8.05
CA ILE A 117 -5.64 -6.81 -7.89
C ILE A 117 -5.36 -6.71 -6.40
N ASN A 118 -4.15 -7.09 -5.98
CA ASN A 118 -3.70 -6.91 -4.62
C ASN A 118 -2.84 -5.65 -4.50
N PRO A 119 -3.38 -4.55 -3.98
CA PRO A 119 -2.60 -3.35 -3.68
C PRO A 119 -1.90 -3.44 -2.31
N PHE A 120 -1.87 -4.59 -1.71
CA PHE A 120 -1.15 -5.02 -0.52
C PHE A 120 -1.39 -4.18 0.74
N TYR A 121 -0.99 -2.90 0.78
CA TYR A 121 -0.95 -2.10 2.02
C TYR A 121 -2.32 -1.79 2.61
N ARG A 122 -3.40 -1.80 1.80
CA ARG A 122 -4.77 -1.64 2.32
C ARG A 122 -5.18 -2.74 3.32
N TYR A 123 -4.50 -3.88 3.29
CA TYR A 123 -4.77 -5.04 4.14
C TYR A 123 -3.87 -5.10 5.39
N THR A 124 -2.93 -4.17 5.55
CA THR A 124 -2.05 -4.13 6.72
C THR A 124 -2.78 -3.60 7.94
N GLN A 125 -2.52 -4.20 9.12
CA GLN A 125 -3.24 -3.82 10.33
C GLN A 125 -3.09 -2.33 10.68
N PRO A 126 -1.89 -1.70 10.60
CA PRO A 126 -1.76 -0.28 10.91
C PRO A 126 -2.64 0.62 10.03
N PHE A 127 -2.81 0.28 8.76
CA PHE A 127 -3.70 1.05 7.89
C PHE A 127 -5.18 0.77 8.17
N LEU A 128 -5.54 -0.46 8.49
CA LEU A 128 -6.92 -0.80 8.89
C LEU A 128 -7.32 -0.06 10.16
N ASP A 129 -6.43 0.02 11.16
CA ASP A 129 -6.66 0.78 12.39
C ASP A 129 -6.83 2.28 12.09
N PHE A 130 -5.99 2.84 11.21
CA PHE A 130 -6.14 4.22 10.75
C PHE A 130 -7.49 4.46 10.05
N LEU A 131 -7.89 3.53 9.18
CA LEU A 131 -9.14 3.64 8.43
C LEU A 131 -10.37 3.54 9.35
N GLU A 132 -10.33 2.67 10.37
CA GLU A 132 -11.40 2.57 11.37
C GLU A 132 -11.59 3.90 12.12
N ILE A 133 -10.49 4.50 12.60
CA ILE A 133 -10.53 5.80 13.29
C ILE A 133 -11.05 6.89 12.35
N LEU A 134 -10.59 6.90 11.09
CA LEU A 134 -11.03 7.86 10.08
C LEU A 134 -12.53 7.75 9.81
N VAL A 135 -13.08 6.53 9.76
CA VAL A 135 -14.53 6.29 9.59
C VAL A 135 -15.31 6.84 10.79
N GLU A 136 -14.83 6.66 12.02
CA GLU A 136 -15.46 7.24 13.21
C GLU A 136 -15.46 8.79 13.19
N LEU A 137 -14.35 9.39 12.77
CA LEU A 137 -14.26 10.85 12.63
C LEU A 137 -15.20 11.39 11.54
N LYS A 138 -15.35 10.66 10.44
CA LYS A 138 -16.27 11.02 9.33
C LYS A 138 -17.74 11.03 9.73
N LYS A 139 -18.13 10.37 10.81
CA LYS A 139 -19.50 10.47 11.37
C LYS A 139 -19.77 11.83 12.02
N GLN A 140 -18.72 12.54 12.43
CA GLN A 140 -18.82 13.80 13.17
C GLN A 140 -18.42 15.01 12.32
N SER A 141 -17.54 14.82 11.32
CA SER A 141 -16.99 15.90 10.51
C SER A 141 -16.59 15.39 9.13
N ASN A 142 -16.71 16.23 8.12
CA ASN A 142 -16.24 15.93 6.78
C ASN A 142 -14.73 16.12 6.65
N ILE A 143 -14.10 15.38 5.77
CA ILE A 143 -12.71 15.61 5.37
C ILE A 143 -12.64 16.93 4.60
N VAL A 144 -11.82 17.85 5.08
CA VAL A 144 -11.56 19.16 4.45
C VAL A 144 -10.48 19.05 3.38
N ASN A 145 -9.40 18.34 3.70
CA ASN A 145 -8.33 18.01 2.75
C ASN A 145 -7.60 16.76 3.20
N MET A 146 -6.83 16.18 2.27
CA MET A 146 -5.91 15.09 2.57
C MET A 146 -4.51 15.37 2.04
N SER A 147 -3.51 14.72 2.62
CA SER A 147 -2.17 14.66 2.06
C SER A 147 -1.64 13.23 2.03
N LEU A 148 -0.87 12.93 0.98
CA LEU A 148 -0.13 11.71 0.82
C LEU A 148 1.33 12.04 0.53
N GLU A 149 2.24 11.55 1.38
CA GLU A 149 3.68 11.58 1.13
C GLU A 149 4.19 10.16 0.94
N CYS A 150 4.88 9.89 -0.18
CA CYS A 150 5.43 8.58 -0.48
C CYS A 150 6.56 8.66 -1.52
N SER A 151 7.26 7.55 -1.71
CA SER A 151 8.11 7.36 -2.88
C SER A 151 7.28 6.95 -4.10
N ILE A 152 7.80 7.25 -5.29
CA ILE A 152 7.19 6.84 -6.56
C ILE A 152 7.06 5.31 -6.69
N ASN A 153 7.94 4.54 -6.05
CA ASN A 153 7.91 3.07 -6.08
C ASN A 153 6.67 2.48 -5.40
N VAL A 154 6.10 3.20 -4.42
CA VAL A 154 4.90 2.80 -3.67
C VAL A 154 3.73 3.77 -3.88
N LEU A 155 3.80 4.59 -4.94
CA LEU A 155 2.75 5.56 -5.25
C LEU A 155 1.42 4.90 -5.59
N TYR A 156 1.44 3.75 -6.30
CA TYR A 156 0.22 3.00 -6.63
C TYR A 156 -0.53 2.61 -5.35
N ASP A 157 0.20 2.07 -4.39
CA ASP A 157 -0.34 1.68 -3.08
C ASP A 157 -0.86 2.88 -2.30
N GLY A 158 -0.10 3.98 -2.29
CA GLY A 158 -0.52 5.21 -1.63
C GLY A 158 -1.83 5.75 -2.20
N ILE A 159 -2.02 5.71 -3.52
CA ILE A 159 -3.27 6.11 -4.17
C ILE A 159 -4.41 5.15 -3.80
N ASP A 160 -4.11 3.86 -3.71
CA ASP A 160 -5.09 2.86 -3.29
C ASP A 160 -5.53 3.07 -1.84
N MET A 161 -4.60 3.32 -0.92
CA MET A 161 -4.89 3.69 0.47
C MET A 161 -5.73 4.97 0.54
N LEU A 162 -5.40 5.98 -0.26
CA LEU A 162 -6.18 7.22 -0.36
C LEU A 162 -7.60 6.96 -0.88
N SER A 163 -7.77 6.04 -1.85
CA SER A 163 -9.07 5.60 -2.35
C SER A 163 -9.94 5.01 -1.24
N CYS A 164 -9.36 4.22 -0.34
CA CYS A 164 -10.06 3.70 0.84
C CYS A 164 -10.50 4.83 1.78
N CYS A 165 -9.64 5.83 2.01
CA CYS A 165 -9.96 6.98 2.85
C CYS A 165 -11.12 7.83 2.29
N LEU A 166 -11.21 7.99 0.97
CA LEU A 166 -12.22 8.77 0.29
C LEU A 166 -13.49 7.99 -0.07
N ASN A 167 -13.54 6.68 0.24
CA ASN A 167 -14.57 5.70 -0.11
C ASN A 167 -14.64 5.37 -1.63
N SER A 168 -14.01 6.12 -2.49
CA SER A 168 -13.72 5.80 -3.89
C SER A 168 -12.99 6.97 -4.57
N ILE A 169 -12.33 6.69 -5.68
CA ILE A 169 -11.83 7.69 -6.62
C ILE A 169 -12.65 7.54 -7.89
N SER A 170 -13.36 8.60 -8.30
CA SER A 170 -14.16 8.56 -9.53
C SER A 170 -13.80 9.66 -10.53
N SER A 171 -13.27 10.78 -10.04
CA SER A 171 -12.86 11.93 -10.83
C SER A 171 -11.69 12.65 -10.14
N TRP A 172 -10.85 13.31 -10.92
CA TRP A 172 -9.75 14.13 -10.39
C TRP A 172 -9.36 15.26 -11.33
N VAL A 173 -8.82 16.31 -10.74
CA VAL A 173 -8.13 17.40 -11.43
C VAL A 173 -6.73 17.50 -10.85
N LEU A 174 -5.72 17.39 -11.71
CA LEU A 174 -4.32 17.53 -11.30
C LEU A 174 -3.88 18.98 -11.56
N GLY A 175 -3.53 19.69 -10.51
CA GLY A 175 -2.96 21.04 -10.56
C GLY A 175 -1.52 21.07 -11.07
N ASP A 176 -0.84 22.19 -10.88
CA ASP A 176 0.53 22.33 -11.31
C ASP A 176 1.51 21.61 -10.39
N VAL A 177 2.60 21.19 -10.98
CA VAL A 177 3.69 20.49 -10.27
C VAL A 177 4.68 21.53 -9.78
N SER A 178 4.92 21.56 -8.47
CA SER A 178 6.07 22.27 -7.89
C SER A 178 7.22 21.30 -7.71
N ASP A 179 8.35 21.64 -8.34
CA ASP A 179 9.52 20.79 -8.39
C ASP A 179 10.76 21.58 -7.94
N LEU A 180 11.53 20.99 -7.05
CA LEU A 180 12.79 21.57 -6.57
C LEU A 180 13.94 21.46 -7.57
N ARG A 181 13.70 20.93 -8.78
CA ARG A 181 14.72 20.83 -9.86
C ARG A 181 15.37 22.14 -10.21
N ASN A 182 14.69 23.26 -10.02
CA ASN A 182 15.20 24.60 -10.31
C ASN A 182 16.08 25.18 -9.19
N LEU A 183 16.15 24.51 -8.04
CA LEU A 183 17.13 24.85 -7.02
C LEU A 183 18.38 24.02 -7.33
N ASP A 184 19.52 24.68 -7.54
CA ASP A 184 20.81 24.05 -7.89
C ASP A 184 21.32 23.18 -6.71
N VAL A 185 20.63 22.08 -6.48
CA VAL A 185 20.80 21.17 -5.35
C VAL A 185 21.21 19.82 -5.90
N LYS A 186 22.48 19.72 -6.33
CA LYS A 186 23.10 18.43 -6.66
C LYS A 186 22.98 17.49 -5.45
N ASP A 187 22.55 16.25 -5.71
CA ASP A 187 22.52 15.12 -4.74
C ASP A 187 21.48 15.18 -3.61
N LYS A 188 20.42 15.98 -3.72
CA LYS A 188 19.37 16.03 -2.70
C LYS A 188 18.08 15.32 -3.10
N ILE A 189 17.31 14.91 -2.10
CA ILE A 189 15.98 14.31 -2.23
C ILE A 189 15.10 15.26 -3.05
N CYS A 190 14.72 14.84 -4.26
CA CYS A 190 13.85 15.61 -5.14
C CYS A 190 12.39 15.22 -4.85
N ASP A 191 11.77 15.86 -3.86
CA ASP A 191 10.34 15.76 -3.67
C ASP A 191 9.62 16.62 -4.70
N THR A 192 8.64 16.04 -5.36
CA THR A 192 7.70 16.73 -6.23
C THR A 192 6.40 16.93 -5.46
N VAL A 193 5.90 18.16 -5.42
CA VAL A 193 4.61 18.49 -4.80
C VAL A 193 3.59 18.71 -5.90
N LEU A 194 2.44 18.05 -5.77
CA LEU A 194 1.31 18.16 -6.68
C LEU A 194 0.05 18.41 -5.85
N VAL A 195 -0.62 19.52 -6.08
CA VAL A 195 -1.95 19.79 -5.51
C VAL A 195 -3.00 19.32 -6.49
N SER A 196 -4.02 18.65 -6.00
CA SER A 196 -5.06 18.02 -6.80
C SER A 196 -6.41 18.14 -6.11
N GLU A 197 -7.46 17.89 -6.86
CA GLU A 197 -8.80 17.62 -6.32
C GLU A 197 -9.19 16.20 -6.74
N ILE A 198 -9.58 15.38 -5.79
CA ILE A 198 -10.06 14.00 -6.02
C ILE A 198 -11.49 13.90 -5.52
N GLY A 199 -12.43 13.66 -6.43
CA GLY A 199 -13.84 13.90 -6.14
C GLY A 199 -14.04 15.38 -5.82
N ASN A 200 -14.50 15.68 -4.60
CA ASN A 200 -14.64 17.06 -4.10
C ASN A 200 -13.65 17.35 -2.95
N THR A 201 -12.59 16.54 -2.84
CA THR A 201 -11.62 16.68 -1.74
C THR A 201 -10.29 17.18 -2.28
N PRO A 202 -9.77 18.32 -1.78
CA PRO A 202 -8.40 18.75 -2.06
C PRO A 202 -7.41 17.72 -1.52
N VAL A 203 -6.42 17.36 -2.35
CA VAL A 203 -5.38 16.39 -2.00
C VAL A 203 -4.02 16.94 -2.39
N THR A 204 -3.07 16.91 -1.45
CA THR A 204 -1.67 17.23 -1.72
C THR A 204 -0.84 15.96 -1.76
N PHE A 205 -0.17 15.73 -2.88
CA PHE A 205 0.84 14.69 -3.02
C PHE A 205 2.24 15.29 -2.83
N LYS A 206 3.06 14.63 -2.02
CA LYS A 206 4.49 14.87 -1.92
C LYS A 206 5.21 13.58 -2.30
N ILE A 207 5.82 13.55 -3.48
CA ILE A 207 6.33 12.33 -4.10
C ILE A 207 7.84 12.43 -4.26
N ASN A 208 8.58 11.52 -3.61
CA ASN A 208 9.99 11.34 -3.85
C ASN A 208 10.18 10.52 -5.14
N ARG A 209 10.79 11.15 -6.18
CA ARG A 209 11.02 10.51 -7.49
C ARG A 209 12.39 9.86 -7.63
N ASN A 210 13.23 9.92 -6.63
CA ASN A 210 14.53 9.27 -6.67
C ASN A 210 14.36 7.76 -6.50
N VAL A 211 15.04 6.99 -7.34
CA VAL A 211 15.08 5.53 -7.30
C VAL A 211 16.53 5.08 -7.27
N ASP A 212 16.90 4.25 -6.30
CA ASP A 212 18.25 3.71 -6.23
C ASP A 212 18.51 2.75 -7.41
N LYS A 213 19.71 2.88 -8.02
CA LYS A 213 20.09 2.10 -9.21
C LYS A 213 20.25 0.61 -8.92
N TYR A 214 20.60 0.27 -7.68
CA TYR A 214 21.07 -1.07 -7.31
C TYR A 214 20.13 -1.78 -6.33
N ASP A 215 19.30 -1.03 -5.61
CA ASP A 215 18.43 -1.55 -4.58
C ASP A 215 16.99 -1.00 -4.73
N ALA A 216 16.14 -1.76 -5.40
CA ALA A 216 14.73 -1.41 -5.58
C ALA A 216 13.97 -1.40 -4.24
N ASP A 217 14.44 -2.14 -3.24
CA ASP A 217 13.86 -2.23 -1.89
C ASP A 217 14.59 -1.31 -0.88
N HIS A 218 15.33 -0.32 -1.38
CA HIS A 218 16.03 0.62 -0.51
C HIS A 218 15.05 1.30 0.46
N PRO A 219 15.39 1.44 1.76
CA PRO A 219 14.47 1.99 2.78
C PRO A 219 13.86 3.34 2.46
N MET A 220 14.53 4.14 1.63
CA MET A 220 14.02 5.44 1.16
C MET A 220 12.85 5.34 0.19
N HIS A 221 12.52 4.13 -0.30
CA HIS A 221 11.45 3.91 -1.26
C HIS A 221 10.17 3.35 -0.63
N LEU A 222 10.23 2.82 0.59
CA LEU A 222 9.18 2.01 1.18
C LEU A 222 8.48 2.74 2.32
N TYR A 223 7.82 3.86 2.03
CA TYR A 223 7.09 4.61 3.04
C TYR A 223 5.82 5.26 2.48
N HIS A 224 4.82 5.39 3.36
CA HIS A 224 3.62 6.19 3.15
C HIS A 224 3.35 7.01 4.40
N ARG A 225 3.04 8.29 4.22
CA ARG A 225 2.47 9.13 5.26
C ARG A 225 1.16 9.69 4.74
N ILE A 226 0.08 9.51 5.50
CA ILE A 226 -1.25 9.98 5.14
C ILE A 226 -1.77 10.87 6.25
N GLU A 227 -2.29 12.04 5.88
CA GLU A 227 -2.95 12.93 6.81
C GLU A 227 -4.33 13.31 6.26
N ALA A 228 -5.36 13.17 7.09
CA ALA A 228 -6.71 13.67 6.83
C ALA A 228 -7.01 14.84 7.76
N THR A 229 -7.34 15.97 7.21
CA THR A 229 -7.75 17.18 7.95
C THR A 229 -9.27 17.26 7.98
N PHE A 230 -9.79 17.46 9.18
CA PHE A 230 -11.20 17.69 9.50
C PHE A 230 -11.37 19.12 10.06
N SER A 231 -12.60 19.60 10.22
CA SER A 231 -12.86 20.90 10.84
C SER A 231 -12.40 20.98 12.31
N ASN A 232 -12.28 19.84 12.99
CA ASN A 232 -11.96 19.73 14.42
C ASN A 232 -10.59 19.14 14.71
N GLY A 233 -9.76 18.85 13.70
CA GLY A 233 -8.41 18.32 13.91
C GLY A 233 -7.83 17.61 12.70
N ARG A 234 -6.69 16.94 12.93
CA ARG A 234 -6.00 16.14 11.90
C ARG A 234 -5.70 14.74 12.41
N LEU A 235 -5.97 13.76 11.56
CA LEU A 235 -5.57 12.36 11.79
C LEU A 235 -4.38 12.04 10.88
N CYS A 236 -3.29 11.57 11.44
CA CYS A 236 -2.07 11.28 10.71
C CYS A 236 -1.61 9.84 10.93
N LEU A 237 -1.43 9.07 9.85
CA LEU A 237 -0.61 7.87 9.81
C LEU A 237 0.82 8.33 9.50
N VAL A 238 1.69 8.31 10.50
CA VAL A 238 3.02 8.96 10.43
C VAL A 238 3.97 8.23 9.48
N ASN A 239 3.85 6.90 9.41
CA ASN A 239 4.57 6.07 8.44
C ASN A 239 3.70 4.85 8.10
N THR A 240 4.06 4.07 7.11
CA THR A 240 3.34 2.88 6.62
C THR A 240 2.84 1.96 7.75
N ASN A 241 3.63 1.77 8.79
CA ASN A 241 3.32 0.92 9.93
C ASN A 241 2.95 1.70 11.21
N GLY A 242 2.55 2.96 11.08
CA GLY A 242 2.22 3.81 12.24
C GLY A 242 3.39 4.66 12.74
N PRO A 243 3.27 5.29 13.91
CA PRO A 243 2.06 5.37 14.72
C PRO A 243 0.95 6.20 14.09
N ILE A 244 -0.25 6.14 14.69
CA ILE A 244 -1.40 6.98 14.33
C ILE A 244 -1.48 8.11 15.35
N VAL A 245 -1.58 9.36 14.87
CA VAL A 245 -1.61 10.54 15.72
C VAL A 245 -2.84 11.37 15.43
N TRP A 246 -3.57 11.72 16.46
CA TRP A 246 -4.64 12.71 16.42
C TRP A 246 -4.16 14.06 16.94
N LEU A 247 -4.39 15.12 16.18
CA LEU A 247 -4.03 16.50 16.46
C LEU A 247 -5.32 17.33 16.51
N PRO A 248 -5.97 17.49 17.69
CA PRO A 248 -7.22 18.25 17.78
C PRO A 248 -6.98 19.75 17.54
N PHE A 249 -7.96 20.41 16.90
CA PHE A 249 -8.03 21.86 16.87
C PHE A 249 -8.78 22.32 18.11
N ILE A 250 -8.07 22.91 19.05
CA ILE A 250 -8.60 23.36 20.32
C ILE A 250 -9.00 24.83 20.19
N GLU A 251 -10.29 25.11 20.33
CA GLU A 251 -10.77 26.49 20.38
C GLU A 251 -10.31 27.14 21.68
N LEU A 252 -9.53 28.22 21.56
CA LEU A 252 -9.02 28.93 22.70
C LEU A 252 -10.12 29.85 23.24
N PRO A 253 -10.51 29.72 24.52
CA PRO A 253 -11.57 30.53 25.13
C PRO A 253 -11.15 32.00 25.21
N ARG A 254 -12.15 32.87 25.07
CA ARG A 254 -11.99 34.33 25.16
C ARG A 254 -12.93 34.94 26.20
N ASP A 255 -12.48 35.98 26.86
CA ASP A 255 -13.28 36.75 27.78
C ASP A 255 -14.24 37.74 27.05
N SER A 256 -15.00 38.52 27.82
CA SER A 256 -15.93 39.52 27.29
C SER A 256 -15.25 40.61 26.45
N ASN A 257 -13.94 40.81 26.61
CA ASN A 257 -13.15 41.81 25.87
C ASN A 257 -12.41 41.16 24.66
N ASN A 258 -12.77 39.90 24.32
CA ASN A 258 -12.12 39.12 23.26
C ASN A 258 -10.63 38.81 23.51
N LEU A 259 -10.18 38.84 24.76
CA LEU A 259 -8.85 38.45 25.16
C LEU A 259 -8.82 36.96 25.51
N LEU A 260 -7.66 36.31 25.32
CA LEU A 260 -7.48 34.89 25.68
C LEU A 260 -7.74 34.70 27.19
N SER A 261 -8.59 33.73 27.51
CA SER A 261 -8.91 33.33 28.87
C SER A 261 -8.22 32.01 29.21
N PHE A 262 -7.50 31.99 30.30
CA PHE A 262 -6.76 30.79 30.80
C PHE A 262 -7.43 30.21 32.05
N ASP A 263 -8.76 30.19 32.09
CA ASP A 263 -9.47 29.58 33.20
C ASP A 263 -9.22 28.06 33.24
N ASN A 264 -8.58 27.59 34.31
CA ASN A 264 -8.26 26.19 34.54
C ASN A 264 -9.50 25.30 34.65
N ASN A 265 -10.68 25.83 34.83
CA ASN A 265 -11.93 25.07 34.82
C ASN A 265 -12.44 24.77 33.41
N ASN A 266 -11.88 25.39 32.38
CA ASN A 266 -12.26 25.08 31.00
C ASN A 266 -11.69 23.75 30.56
N GLU A 267 -12.54 22.73 30.37
CA GLU A 267 -12.17 21.38 29.98
C GLU A 267 -11.47 21.33 28.61
N ALA A 268 -11.79 22.24 27.68
CA ALA A 268 -11.13 22.30 26.39
C ALA A 268 -9.62 22.55 26.49
N LEU A 269 -9.19 23.32 27.50
CA LEU A 269 -7.75 23.60 27.75
C LEU A 269 -6.98 22.40 28.31
N LYS A 270 -7.69 21.36 28.76
CA LYS A 270 -7.08 20.13 29.29
C LYS A 270 -6.88 19.07 28.21
N ILE A 271 -7.41 19.25 27.02
CA ILE A 271 -7.26 18.31 25.90
C ILE A 271 -5.80 18.33 25.46
N PRO A 272 -5.12 17.17 25.36
CA PRO A 272 -3.77 17.11 24.81
C PRO A 272 -3.72 17.64 23.37
N THR A 273 -2.73 18.45 23.05
CA THR A 273 -2.54 19.02 21.70
C THR A 273 -2.14 17.99 20.64
N ALA A 274 -1.72 16.81 21.09
CA ALA A 274 -1.44 15.64 20.26
C ALA A 274 -1.67 14.36 21.08
N THR A 275 -2.27 13.34 20.47
CA THR A 275 -2.49 12.04 21.09
C THR A 275 -2.09 10.93 20.12
N VAL A 276 -1.25 10.00 20.56
CA VAL A 276 -0.99 8.76 19.82
C VAL A 276 -2.12 7.79 20.12
N ILE A 277 -2.78 7.31 19.07
CA ILE A 277 -3.88 6.33 19.19
C ILE A 277 -3.32 4.93 18.94
N GLY A 278 -3.60 4.01 19.86
CA GLY A 278 -3.05 2.67 19.82
C GLY A 278 -1.61 2.60 20.33
N SER A 279 -0.75 1.84 19.66
CA SER A 279 0.66 1.70 20.05
C SER A 279 1.45 2.97 19.77
N SER A 280 2.19 3.45 20.78
CA SER A 280 3.11 4.58 20.63
C SER A 280 4.38 4.24 19.83
N VAL A 281 4.65 2.96 19.61
CA VAL A 281 5.81 2.45 18.87
C VAL A 281 5.32 1.62 17.70
N ALA A 282 5.79 1.94 16.50
CA ALA A 282 5.52 1.15 15.31
C ALA A 282 6.21 -0.23 15.39
N PRO A 283 5.66 -1.25 14.73
CA PRO A 283 6.27 -2.59 14.68
C PRO A 283 7.69 -2.55 14.12
N SER A 284 8.54 -3.45 14.62
CA SER A 284 9.85 -3.67 14.01
C SER A 284 9.73 -4.22 12.59
N ILE A 285 10.79 -4.09 11.79
CA ILE A 285 10.83 -4.70 10.44
C ILE A 285 10.63 -6.22 10.51
N LEU A 286 11.16 -6.88 11.55
CA LEU A 286 10.96 -8.31 11.75
C LEU A 286 9.47 -8.63 11.94
N ASN A 287 8.78 -7.93 12.84
CA ASN A 287 7.34 -8.12 13.07
C ASN A 287 6.51 -7.76 11.83
N THR A 288 6.96 -6.76 11.08
CA THR A 288 6.32 -6.42 9.79
C THR A 288 6.35 -7.60 8.82
N PHE A 289 7.49 -8.27 8.67
CA PHE A 289 7.62 -9.43 7.77
C PHE A 289 6.95 -10.70 8.30
N GLU A 290 7.02 -10.95 9.60
CA GLU A 290 6.56 -12.21 10.20
C GLU A 290 5.06 -12.22 10.52
N GLU A 291 4.44 -11.05 10.66
CA GLU A 291 3.06 -10.94 11.09
C GLU A 291 2.22 -10.02 10.19
N ILE A 292 2.58 -8.73 10.07
CA ILE A 292 1.72 -7.74 9.40
C ILE A 292 1.53 -8.10 7.93
N TRP A 293 2.63 -8.36 7.20
CA TRP A 293 2.57 -8.69 5.79
C TRP A 293 1.94 -10.04 5.52
N ILE A 294 2.20 -11.02 6.39
CA ILE A 294 1.56 -12.33 6.30
C ILE A 294 0.05 -12.22 6.47
N ASN A 295 -0.41 -11.45 7.45
CA ASN A 295 -1.83 -11.25 7.70
C ASN A 295 -2.49 -10.42 6.57
N ALA A 296 -1.80 -9.47 5.99
CA ALA A 296 -2.28 -8.73 4.81
C ALA A 296 -2.52 -9.67 3.62
N VAL A 297 -1.56 -10.55 3.31
CA VAL A 297 -1.71 -11.56 2.25
C VAL A 297 -2.86 -12.53 2.55
N LYS A 298 -2.98 -13.01 3.79
CA LYS A 298 -4.11 -13.88 4.18
C LYS A 298 -5.45 -13.23 3.91
N ARG A 299 -5.63 -11.94 4.29
CA ARG A 299 -6.86 -11.19 4.04
C ARG A 299 -7.17 -11.09 2.55
N ALA A 300 -6.18 -10.74 1.73
CA ALA A 300 -6.35 -10.66 0.28
C ALA A 300 -6.74 -12.01 -0.35
N ILE A 301 -6.13 -13.12 0.08
CA ILE A 301 -6.46 -14.47 -0.41
C ILE A 301 -7.89 -14.86 0.00
N VAL A 302 -8.28 -14.60 1.25
CA VAL A 302 -9.64 -14.88 1.75
C VAL A 302 -10.68 -14.05 1.01
N GLU A 303 -10.40 -12.76 0.77
CA GLU A 303 -11.29 -11.89 0.01
C GLU A 303 -11.50 -12.42 -1.41
N LEU A 304 -10.43 -12.79 -2.12
CA LEU A 304 -10.56 -13.38 -3.45
C LEU A 304 -11.33 -14.71 -3.42
N ASN A 305 -11.06 -15.58 -2.45
CA ASN A 305 -11.73 -16.87 -2.34
C ASN A 305 -13.24 -16.75 -2.09
N ASN A 306 -13.67 -15.69 -1.41
CA ASN A 306 -15.06 -15.38 -1.10
C ASN A 306 -15.69 -14.39 -2.09
N GLN A 307 -14.98 -14.03 -3.16
CA GLN A 307 -15.39 -13.00 -4.10
C GLN A 307 -16.60 -13.46 -4.93
N ASP A 308 -17.70 -12.75 -4.81
CA ASP A 308 -18.84 -12.86 -5.71
C ASP A 308 -18.68 -11.93 -6.93
N ARG A 309 -19.68 -11.94 -7.85
CA ARG A 309 -19.66 -11.11 -9.04
C ARG A 309 -19.62 -9.61 -8.72
N ASN A 310 -20.35 -9.17 -7.70
CA ASN A 310 -20.47 -7.74 -7.37
C ASN A 310 -19.19 -7.24 -6.71
N SER A 311 -18.62 -7.98 -5.77
CA SER A 311 -17.35 -7.65 -5.14
C SER A 311 -16.19 -7.67 -6.14
N LYS A 312 -16.20 -8.61 -7.11
CA LYS A 312 -15.25 -8.61 -8.22
C LYS A 312 -15.32 -7.32 -9.04
N LEU A 313 -16.51 -6.94 -9.48
CA LEU A 313 -16.69 -5.74 -10.29
C LEU A 313 -16.31 -4.47 -9.51
N SER A 314 -16.68 -4.38 -8.24
CA SER A 314 -16.34 -3.26 -7.36
C SER A 314 -14.83 -3.13 -7.18
N ASN A 315 -14.13 -4.24 -6.87
CA ASN A 315 -12.66 -4.25 -6.74
C ASN A 315 -12.00 -3.80 -8.06
N VAL A 316 -12.38 -4.43 -9.17
CA VAL A 316 -11.80 -4.11 -10.49
C VAL A 316 -12.06 -2.66 -10.88
N GLN A 317 -13.26 -2.14 -10.66
CA GLN A 317 -13.59 -0.74 -10.93
C GLN A 317 -12.73 0.22 -10.11
N SER A 318 -12.60 -0.04 -8.81
CA SER A 318 -11.71 0.72 -7.92
C SER A 318 -10.27 0.71 -8.44
N GLN A 319 -9.75 -0.46 -8.80
CA GLN A 319 -8.38 -0.60 -9.28
C GLN A 319 -8.14 0.03 -10.67
N ILE A 320 -9.16 0.10 -11.52
CA ILE A 320 -9.09 0.88 -12.76
C ILE A 320 -8.88 2.36 -12.47
N PHE A 321 -9.63 2.93 -11.53
CA PHE A 321 -9.47 4.34 -11.15
C PHE A 321 -8.11 4.60 -10.49
N VAL A 322 -7.66 3.73 -9.59
CA VAL A 322 -6.32 3.80 -8.99
C VAL A 322 -5.23 3.78 -10.07
N SER A 323 -5.32 2.85 -11.01
CA SER A 323 -4.37 2.72 -12.13
C SER A 323 -4.35 3.95 -13.04
N ARG A 324 -5.51 4.52 -13.36
CA ARG A 324 -5.64 5.74 -14.17
C ARG A 324 -5.00 6.93 -13.46
N LEU A 325 -5.38 7.17 -12.21
CA LEU A 325 -4.85 8.28 -11.43
C LEU A 325 -3.33 8.15 -11.25
N TRP A 326 -2.83 6.94 -10.94
CA TRP A 326 -1.40 6.64 -10.88
C TRP A 326 -0.71 7.00 -12.20
N SER A 327 -1.25 6.54 -13.34
CA SER A 327 -0.69 6.84 -14.67
C SER A 327 -0.69 8.33 -14.97
N ASP A 328 -1.75 9.06 -14.63
CA ASP A 328 -1.87 10.49 -14.90
C ASP A 328 -0.93 11.31 -14.01
N ILE A 329 -0.78 10.94 -12.73
CA ILE A 329 0.22 11.55 -11.85
C ILE A 329 1.63 11.28 -12.40
N CYS A 330 1.97 10.04 -12.75
CA CYS A 330 3.29 9.71 -13.30
C CYS A 330 3.61 10.51 -14.57
N LYS A 331 2.63 10.67 -15.49
CA LYS A 331 2.80 11.52 -16.68
C LYS A 331 3.03 13.00 -16.32
N LYS A 332 2.32 13.49 -15.31
CA LYS A 332 2.39 14.89 -14.88
C LYS A 332 3.71 15.21 -14.19
N ILE A 333 4.19 14.34 -13.30
CA ILE A 333 5.43 14.56 -12.56
C ILE A 333 6.69 14.19 -13.33
N GLY A 334 6.56 13.40 -14.41
CA GLY A 334 7.66 12.97 -15.27
C GLY A 334 8.43 11.76 -14.76
N TYR A 335 9.61 11.52 -15.34
CA TYR A 335 10.42 10.33 -15.09
C TYR A 335 11.05 10.29 -13.69
N THR A 336 11.38 9.08 -13.24
CA THR A 336 12.18 8.83 -12.04
C THR A 336 13.62 9.33 -12.23
N ASN A 337 14.24 9.78 -11.16
CA ASN A 337 15.66 10.09 -11.12
C ASN A 337 16.42 8.86 -10.63
N GLN A 338 17.35 8.34 -11.43
CA GLN A 338 18.25 7.28 -10.98
C GLN A 338 19.34 7.89 -10.10
N VAL A 339 19.39 7.48 -8.85
CA VAL A 339 20.38 7.92 -7.86
C VAL A 339 21.16 6.73 -7.31
N GLU A 340 22.25 7.02 -6.65
CA GLU A 340 22.98 6.05 -5.85
C GLU A 340 22.96 6.55 -4.41
N TYR A 341 22.18 5.87 -3.56
CA TYR A 341 22.16 6.21 -2.15
C TYR A 341 23.39 5.63 -1.45
N HIS A 342 23.98 6.41 -0.59
CA HIS A 342 24.99 5.90 0.32
C HIS A 342 24.35 4.85 1.24
N LYS A 343 25.16 3.87 1.67
CA LYS A 343 24.71 2.89 2.66
C LYS A 343 24.08 3.60 3.86
N VAL A 344 22.90 3.12 4.23
CA VAL A 344 22.24 3.56 5.47
C VAL A 344 23.26 3.46 6.62
N GLY A 345 23.47 4.56 7.33
CA GLY A 345 24.39 4.59 8.48
C GLY A 345 24.02 3.58 9.57
N ASP A 346 24.78 3.57 10.66
CA ASP A 346 24.51 2.67 11.79
C ASP A 346 23.22 3.10 12.52
N THR A 347 22.07 2.74 11.88
CA THR A 347 20.72 3.06 12.35
C THR A 347 20.48 2.51 13.76
N LYS A 348 21.05 1.33 14.09
CA LYS A 348 20.93 0.73 15.42
C LYS A 348 21.56 1.63 16.47
N LYS A 349 22.81 2.07 16.26
CA LYS A 349 23.52 2.96 17.18
C LYS A 349 22.82 4.30 17.35
N ILE A 350 22.32 4.88 16.25
CA ILE A 350 21.54 6.13 16.29
C ILE A 350 20.28 5.93 17.13
N HIS A 351 19.53 4.87 16.89
CA HIS A 351 18.32 4.55 17.62
C HIS A 351 18.59 4.36 19.11
N GLU A 352 19.58 3.53 19.48
CA GLU A 352 19.98 3.30 20.88
C GLU A 352 20.36 4.60 21.60
N ASN A 353 21.11 5.48 20.94
CA ASN A 353 21.49 6.78 21.50
C ASN A 353 20.28 7.70 21.74
N LEU A 354 19.32 7.73 20.79
CA LEU A 354 18.11 8.52 20.95
C LEU A 354 17.24 7.99 22.10
N MET A 355 17.04 6.67 22.16
CA MET A 355 16.26 6.05 23.24
C MET A 355 16.90 6.31 24.60
N LYS A 356 18.21 6.11 24.73
CA LYS A 356 18.96 6.38 26.00
C LYS A 356 18.86 7.85 26.44
N LYS A 357 18.77 8.78 25.47
CA LYS A 357 18.77 10.21 25.80
C LYS A 357 17.38 10.77 26.08
N TYR A 358 16.35 10.28 25.39
CA TYR A 358 15.01 10.91 25.34
C TYR A 358 13.88 10.03 25.88
N GLN A 359 14.02 8.72 25.94
CA GLN A 359 13.07 7.89 26.69
C GLN A 359 13.50 7.85 28.16
N LYS A 360 12.86 8.70 28.97
CA LYS A 360 12.93 8.67 30.43
C LYS A 360 11.72 8.00 31.00
#